data_1714766c939c2cf80576486e5ac2981d
#
_entry.id   1714766c939c2cf80576486e5ac2981d
#
_cell.length_a   1.000
_cell.length_b   1.000
_cell.length_c   1.000
_cell.angle_alpha   90.00
_cell.angle_beta   90.00
_cell.angle_gamma   90.00
#
_symmetry.space_group_name_H-M   'P 1'
#
loop_
_entity.id
_entity.type
_entity.pdbx_description
1 polymer ?
#
loop_
_entity_poly.entity_id
_entity_poly.type
_entity_poly.pdbx_seq_one_letter_code
_entity_poly.pdbx_strand_id
1 'polypeptide(L)'
;MLIRTFSLLMMAAFSAMLGLGIISPFLPELVGKHGANGFWIGMIFAGFGISRGIVTPFIGRISDRVGRKIFVVLGLLIYAGVSLLYPKAGTVYELTLVRLIHGLSAGMILPIVMAYAGQFSKEGHESMTTGVFNMVLYLGLATGPLIGGEVAERFGFNAVFYLMATLGAVTLFLVIFFLPEIKGDGPDRKIFQAPLFRVFYKEHYIRVVLIMSFISVAIFAVFMSFLPSIAIKDSVDMIHIGMIMSTAILVAGLLQIPFGRIADSHTQLGKILQSSVGIAISMLALFVLPFCPDFKALLLVGFFMGLGAAIYGPALSGISVKIGQKIGMGSWMGVFWSVMSIGLVFAPLTAGVIMDNFGINSVFYSFGIFAFLGLLFCAYYIRKRRY
;
A
#
# COMPACT_ATOMS: atom_id res chain seq x y z
N MET A 1 -10.02 24.22 12.24
CA MET A 1 -8.79 24.12 11.45
C MET A 1 -8.34 22.66 11.28
N LEU A 2 -8.15 21.90 12.35
CA LEU A 2 -7.66 20.49 12.32
C LEU A 2 -8.51 19.55 11.45
N ILE A 3 -9.84 19.54 11.61
CA ILE A 3 -10.76 18.68 10.84
C ILE A 3 -10.64 18.96 9.34
N ARG A 4 -10.59 20.24 8.94
CA ARG A 4 -10.45 20.65 7.53
C ARG A 4 -9.13 20.18 6.95
N THR A 5 -8.03 20.34 7.68
CA THR A 5 -6.69 19.87 7.26
C THR A 5 -6.70 18.35 7.08
N PHE A 6 -7.24 17.62 8.05
CA PHE A 6 -7.34 16.16 7.99
C PHE A 6 -8.18 15.70 6.79
N SER A 7 -9.35 16.33 6.54
CA SER A 7 -10.19 15.99 5.39
C SER A 7 -9.48 16.20 4.06
N LEU A 8 -8.72 17.28 3.89
CA LEU A 8 -7.95 17.55 2.67
C LEU A 8 -6.85 16.51 2.43
N LEU A 9 -6.19 16.10 3.50
CA LEU A 9 -5.18 15.04 3.44
C LEU A 9 -5.80 13.70 3.05
N MET A 10 -6.96 13.38 3.61
CA MET A 10 -7.70 12.17 3.24
C MET A 10 -8.17 12.21 1.79
N MET A 11 -8.61 13.37 1.28
CA MET A 11 -8.93 13.55 -0.14
C MET A 11 -7.72 13.32 -1.04
N ALA A 12 -6.54 13.82 -0.67
CA ALA A 12 -5.31 13.59 -1.44
C ALA A 12 -4.93 12.09 -1.48
N ALA A 13 -5.03 11.41 -0.35
CA ALA A 13 -4.76 9.98 -0.25
C ALA A 13 -5.81 9.16 -1.03
N PHE A 14 -7.09 9.50 -0.91
CA PHE A 14 -8.19 8.87 -1.65
C PHE A 14 -8.00 9.01 -3.16
N SER A 15 -7.74 10.23 -3.65
CA SER A 15 -7.54 10.51 -5.08
C SER A 15 -6.37 9.70 -5.65
N ALA A 16 -5.24 9.62 -4.92
CA ALA A 16 -4.09 8.85 -5.34
C ALA A 16 -4.39 7.34 -5.42
N MET A 17 -5.15 6.79 -4.46
CA MET A 17 -5.52 5.37 -4.44
C MET A 17 -6.66 5.04 -5.41
N LEU A 18 -7.61 5.94 -5.56
CA LEU A 18 -8.68 5.81 -6.54
C LEU A 18 -8.10 5.67 -7.96
N GLY A 19 -7.13 6.52 -8.31
CA GLY A 19 -6.46 6.42 -9.60
C GLY A 19 -5.71 5.12 -9.80
N LEU A 20 -5.06 4.60 -8.75
CA LEU A 20 -4.42 3.29 -8.82
C LEU A 20 -5.45 2.17 -9.02
N GLY A 21 -6.59 2.26 -8.34
CA GLY A 21 -7.70 1.33 -8.50
C GLY A 21 -8.34 1.40 -9.88
N ILE A 22 -8.57 2.60 -10.40
CA ILE A 22 -9.12 2.84 -11.74
C ILE A 22 -8.25 2.18 -12.83
N ILE A 23 -6.94 2.36 -12.77
CA ILE A 23 -5.99 1.84 -13.78
C ILE A 23 -5.87 0.32 -13.72
N SER A 24 -5.97 -0.28 -12.55
CA SER A 24 -5.64 -1.69 -12.33
C SER A 24 -6.31 -2.67 -13.30
N PRO A 25 -7.63 -2.62 -13.55
CA PRO A 25 -8.29 -3.53 -14.50
C PRO A 25 -7.95 -3.22 -15.97
N PHE A 26 -7.62 -1.98 -16.31
CA PHE A 26 -7.35 -1.57 -17.68
C PHE A 26 -5.91 -1.78 -18.13
N LEU A 27 -5.00 -2.00 -17.19
CA LEU A 27 -3.58 -2.16 -17.50
C LEU A 27 -3.29 -3.40 -18.37
N PRO A 28 -3.87 -4.59 -18.11
CA PRO A 28 -3.69 -5.75 -18.98
C PRO A 28 -4.21 -5.52 -20.41
N GLU A 29 -5.31 -4.79 -20.57
CA GLU A 29 -5.86 -4.43 -21.90
C GLU A 29 -4.91 -3.49 -22.66
N LEU A 30 -4.36 -2.47 -21.98
CA LEU A 30 -3.35 -1.58 -22.55
C LEU A 30 -2.11 -2.35 -22.99
N VAL A 31 -1.65 -3.28 -22.17
CA VAL A 31 -0.49 -4.12 -22.47
C VAL A 31 -0.76 -5.06 -23.64
N GLY A 32 -1.93 -5.69 -23.66
CA GLY A 32 -2.36 -6.60 -24.74
C GLY A 32 -2.44 -5.92 -26.09
N LYS A 33 -2.93 -4.67 -26.17
CA LYS A 33 -2.97 -3.86 -27.39
C LYS A 33 -1.58 -3.63 -28.01
N HIS A 34 -0.52 -3.70 -27.21
CA HIS A 34 0.86 -3.50 -27.65
C HIS A 34 1.65 -4.82 -27.84
N GLY A 35 0.97 -5.97 -27.84
CA GLY A 35 1.59 -7.28 -28.07
C GLY A 35 2.63 -7.69 -27.04
N ALA A 36 2.51 -7.20 -25.81
CA ALA A 36 3.49 -7.44 -24.76
C ALA A 36 3.30 -8.80 -24.09
N ASN A 37 4.43 -9.42 -23.70
CA ASN A 37 4.48 -10.67 -22.95
C ASN A 37 4.36 -10.43 -21.43
N GLY A 38 4.31 -11.50 -20.63
CA GLY A 38 4.19 -11.45 -19.17
C GLY A 38 5.29 -10.65 -18.47
N PHE A 39 6.53 -10.65 -19.01
CA PHE A 39 7.62 -9.82 -18.50
C PHE A 39 7.26 -8.33 -18.50
N TRP A 40 6.69 -7.82 -19.59
CA TRP A 40 6.30 -6.40 -19.68
C TRP A 40 5.12 -6.05 -18.77
N ILE A 41 4.16 -6.99 -18.59
CA ILE A 41 3.12 -6.83 -17.58
C ILE A 41 3.77 -6.63 -16.20
N GLY A 42 4.69 -7.53 -15.84
CA GLY A 42 5.43 -7.43 -14.59
C GLY A 42 6.20 -6.12 -14.44
N MET A 43 6.91 -5.70 -15.48
CA MET A 43 7.70 -4.45 -15.48
C MET A 43 6.84 -3.19 -15.33
N ILE A 44 5.68 -3.14 -15.98
CA ILE A 44 4.76 -2.01 -15.87
C ILE A 44 4.19 -1.91 -14.44
N PHE A 45 3.83 -3.04 -13.81
CA PHE A 45 3.41 -3.05 -12.41
C PHE A 45 4.57 -2.71 -11.45
N ALA A 46 5.75 -3.31 -11.66
CA ALA A 46 6.93 -3.08 -10.84
C ALA A 46 7.44 -1.63 -10.95
N GLY A 47 7.35 -1.01 -12.15
CA GLY A 47 7.80 0.37 -12.38
C GLY A 47 7.23 1.37 -11.39
N PHE A 48 5.93 1.27 -11.11
CA PHE A 48 5.28 2.08 -10.08
C PHE A 48 5.89 1.86 -8.68
N GLY A 49 6.09 0.61 -8.30
CA GLY A 49 6.65 0.25 -6.99
C GLY A 49 8.12 0.65 -6.84
N ILE A 50 8.91 0.49 -7.89
CA ILE A 50 10.35 0.82 -7.92
C ILE A 50 10.56 2.31 -7.71
N SER A 51 9.93 3.15 -8.54
CA SER A 51 10.11 4.61 -8.43
C SER A 51 9.58 5.14 -7.10
N ARG A 52 8.41 4.65 -6.64
CA ARG A 52 7.88 4.98 -5.33
C ARG A 52 8.86 4.61 -4.22
N GLY A 53 9.37 3.38 -4.23
CA GLY A 53 10.29 2.87 -3.22
C GLY A 53 11.60 3.66 -3.14
N ILE A 54 12.16 4.03 -4.28
CA ILE A 54 13.40 4.82 -4.35
C ILE A 54 13.19 6.24 -3.84
N VAL A 55 12.13 6.91 -4.28
CA VAL A 55 11.91 8.34 -4.02
C VAL A 55 11.44 8.64 -2.60
N THR A 56 10.61 7.76 -2.06
CA THR A 56 9.94 7.97 -0.76
C THR A 56 10.90 8.31 0.40
N PRO A 57 12.08 7.64 0.61
CA PRO A 57 12.97 8.00 1.71
C PRO A 57 13.61 9.38 1.55
N PHE A 58 13.89 9.78 0.31
CA PHE A 58 14.48 11.10 0.04
C PHE A 58 13.45 12.20 0.31
N ILE A 59 12.24 12.05 -0.22
CA ILE A 59 11.14 12.99 -0.03
C ILE A 59 10.76 13.10 1.44
N GLY A 60 10.62 11.97 2.14
CA GLY A 60 10.34 11.96 3.58
C GLY A 60 11.35 12.80 4.37
N ARG A 61 12.65 12.58 4.08
CA ARG A 61 13.74 13.31 4.74
C ARG A 61 13.78 14.80 4.41
N ILE A 62 13.57 15.15 3.14
CA ILE A 62 13.58 16.56 2.70
C ILE A 62 12.35 17.28 3.25
N SER A 63 11.20 16.61 3.32
CA SER A 63 9.94 17.18 3.80
C SER A 63 9.97 17.61 5.27
N ASP A 64 10.74 16.93 6.11
CA ASP A 64 10.93 17.31 7.51
C ASP A 64 11.68 18.64 7.66
N ARG A 65 12.47 19.08 6.62
CA ARG A 65 13.26 20.31 6.63
C ARG A 65 12.58 21.46 5.89
N VAL A 66 12.12 21.19 4.68
CA VAL A 66 11.59 22.21 3.75
C VAL A 66 10.12 22.52 4.03
N GLY A 67 9.40 21.54 4.59
CA GLY A 67 7.94 21.57 4.75
C GLY A 67 7.27 20.48 3.94
N ARG A 68 6.07 20.13 4.32
CA ARG A 68 5.37 18.95 3.79
C ARG A 68 4.42 19.26 2.65
N LYS A 69 3.77 20.44 2.69
CA LYS A 69 2.76 20.86 1.71
C LYS A 69 3.30 20.83 0.29
N ILE A 70 4.51 21.31 0.08
CA ILE A 70 5.13 21.38 -1.26
C ILE A 70 5.20 20.01 -1.93
N PHE A 71 5.48 18.94 -1.18
CA PHE A 71 5.57 17.59 -1.74
C PHE A 71 4.20 17.00 -2.09
N VAL A 72 3.16 17.31 -1.31
CA VAL A 72 1.78 16.94 -1.66
C VAL A 72 1.35 17.68 -2.93
N VAL A 73 1.66 18.97 -3.05
CA VAL A 73 1.37 19.80 -4.23
C VAL A 73 2.08 19.24 -5.47
N LEU A 74 3.40 19.02 -5.39
CA LEU A 74 4.18 18.48 -6.51
C LEU A 74 3.72 17.07 -6.88
N GLY A 75 3.43 16.22 -5.89
CA GLY A 75 2.90 14.89 -6.12
C GLY A 75 1.56 14.91 -6.86
N LEU A 76 0.61 15.74 -6.44
CA LEU A 76 -0.69 15.90 -7.11
C LEU A 76 -0.58 16.52 -8.51
N LEU A 77 0.35 17.45 -8.70
CA LEU A 77 0.65 18.02 -10.03
C LEU A 77 1.16 16.94 -10.99
N ILE A 78 2.14 16.14 -10.53
CA ILE A 78 2.66 15.00 -11.32
C ILE A 78 1.55 13.98 -11.56
N TYR A 79 0.72 13.67 -10.56
CA TYR A 79 -0.41 12.75 -10.68
C TYR A 79 -1.39 13.19 -11.76
N ALA A 80 -1.82 14.45 -11.74
CA ALA A 80 -2.74 14.99 -12.74
C ALA A 80 -2.11 14.98 -14.14
N GLY A 81 -0.83 15.38 -14.25
CA GLY A 81 -0.09 15.40 -15.51
C GLY A 81 0.12 14.00 -16.09
N VAL A 82 0.56 13.04 -15.28
CA VAL A 82 0.80 11.66 -15.74
C VAL A 82 -0.48 10.96 -16.15
N SER A 83 -1.62 11.30 -15.53
CA SER A 83 -2.92 10.77 -15.93
C SER A 83 -3.26 11.10 -17.38
N LEU A 84 -2.85 12.26 -17.89
CA LEU A 84 -3.03 12.66 -19.28
C LEU A 84 -2.06 11.98 -20.25
N LEU A 85 -1.01 11.33 -19.76
CA LEU A 85 -0.04 10.62 -20.59
C LEU A 85 -0.47 9.17 -20.90
N TYR A 86 -1.28 8.54 -20.04
CA TYR A 86 -1.74 7.17 -20.27
C TYR A 86 -2.42 6.95 -21.64
N PRO A 87 -3.39 7.80 -22.07
CA PRO A 87 -4.02 7.66 -23.38
C PRO A 87 -3.08 7.86 -24.56
N LYS A 88 -1.91 8.51 -24.33
CA LYS A 88 -0.93 8.84 -25.36
C LYS A 88 0.18 7.79 -25.47
N ALA A 89 0.31 6.90 -24.50
CA ALA A 89 1.32 5.87 -24.50
C ALA A 89 1.01 4.82 -25.58
N GLY A 90 1.81 4.82 -26.65
CA GLY A 90 1.67 3.95 -27.80
C GLY A 90 2.55 2.71 -27.77
N THR A 91 3.40 2.56 -26.74
CA THR A 91 4.33 1.43 -26.58
C THR A 91 4.40 0.97 -25.13
N VAL A 92 4.86 -0.28 -24.92
CA VAL A 92 5.09 -0.81 -23.57
C VAL A 92 6.19 -0.05 -22.81
N TYR A 93 7.16 0.51 -23.52
CA TYR A 93 8.22 1.34 -22.94
C TYR A 93 7.65 2.65 -22.39
N GLU A 94 6.80 3.32 -23.18
CA GLU A 94 6.12 4.55 -22.76
C GLU A 94 5.18 4.29 -21.60
N LEU A 95 4.42 3.20 -21.61
CA LEU A 95 3.58 2.77 -20.49
C LEU A 95 4.41 2.53 -19.22
N THR A 96 5.56 1.88 -19.35
CA THR A 96 6.47 1.67 -18.22
C THR A 96 7.00 2.99 -17.68
N LEU A 97 7.38 3.93 -18.55
CA LEU A 97 7.82 5.26 -18.16
C LEU A 97 6.70 6.05 -17.44
N VAL A 98 5.48 6.01 -17.98
CA VAL A 98 4.30 6.61 -17.34
C VAL A 98 4.07 6.02 -15.94
N ARG A 99 4.22 4.71 -15.77
CA ARG A 99 4.11 4.04 -14.45
C ARG A 99 5.23 4.44 -13.48
N LEU A 100 6.46 4.62 -13.97
CA LEU A 100 7.56 5.16 -13.17
C LEU A 100 7.24 6.59 -12.66
N ILE A 101 6.76 7.46 -13.54
CA ILE A 101 6.37 8.83 -13.17
C ILE A 101 5.18 8.81 -12.19
N HIS A 102 4.21 7.93 -12.39
CA HIS A 102 3.07 7.77 -11.49
C HIS A 102 3.52 7.29 -10.10
N GLY A 103 4.47 6.35 -10.02
CA GLY A 103 5.05 5.88 -8.76
C GLY A 103 5.81 6.99 -8.02
N LEU A 104 6.50 7.87 -8.74
CA LEU A 104 7.13 9.07 -8.19
C LEU A 104 6.09 9.97 -7.48
N SER A 105 4.95 10.23 -8.14
CA SER A 105 3.84 10.99 -7.57
C SER A 105 3.33 10.37 -6.26
N ALA A 106 3.05 9.07 -6.27
CA ALA A 106 2.57 8.35 -5.09
C ALA A 106 3.59 8.36 -3.95
N GLY A 107 4.89 8.29 -4.26
CA GLY A 107 5.98 8.42 -3.30
C GLY A 107 6.08 9.79 -2.64
N MET A 108 5.56 10.83 -3.29
CA MET A 108 5.46 12.18 -2.73
C MET A 108 4.20 12.39 -1.90
N ILE A 109 3.08 11.75 -2.24
CA ILE A 109 1.77 11.99 -1.59
C ILE A 109 1.63 11.14 -0.33
N LEU A 110 1.67 9.80 -0.47
CA LEU A 110 1.20 8.88 0.57
C LEU A 110 1.99 8.96 1.89
N PRO A 111 3.34 8.92 1.89
CA PRO A 111 4.11 8.98 3.13
C PRO A 111 3.98 10.34 3.80
N ILE A 112 3.85 11.42 3.02
CA ILE A 112 3.71 12.77 3.55
C ILE A 112 2.32 12.98 4.16
N VAL A 113 1.26 12.51 3.50
CA VAL A 113 -0.10 12.57 4.08
C VAL A 113 -0.16 11.75 5.38
N MET A 114 0.47 10.58 5.43
CA MET A 114 0.55 9.79 6.65
C MET A 114 1.38 10.48 7.74
N ALA A 115 2.47 11.18 7.38
CA ALA A 115 3.26 11.96 8.32
C ALA A 115 2.47 13.14 8.91
N TYR A 116 1.66 13.81 8.10
CA TYR A 116 0.71 14.82 8.59
C TYR A 116 -0.32 14.20 9.56
N ALA A 117 -0.97 13.11 9.14
CA ALA A 117 -1.97 12.43 9.96
C ALA A 117 -1.39 11.98 11.31
N GLY A 118 -0.15 11.48 11.29
CA GLY A 118 0.56 11.06 12.49
C GLY A 118 0.88 12.20 13.45
N GLN A 119 1.19 13.41 12.95
CA GLN A 119 1.39 14.58 13.82
C GLN A 119 0.11 15.07 14.51
N PHE A 120 -1.03 14.89 13.85
CA PHE A 120 -2.33 15.26 14.44
C PHE A 120 -2.92 14.15 15.32
N SER A 121 -2.28 12.99 15.38
CA SER A 121 -2.71 11.91 16.24
C SER A 121 -2.54 12.28 17.71
N LYS A 122 -3.59 12.10 18.50
CA LYS A 122 -3.50 12.21 19.96
C LYS A 122 -2.69 11.03 20.49
N GLU A 123 -1.95 11.27 21.57
CA GLU A 123 -1.22 10.20 22.26
C GLU A 123 -2.18 9.09 22.69
N GLY A 124 -1.82 7.85 22.36
CA GLY A 124 -2.66 6.68 22.60
C GLY A 124 -3.74 6.39 21.55
N HIS A 125 -3.88 7.23 20.53
CA HIS A 125 -4.84 7.05 19.41
C HIS A 125 -4.15 6.94 18.04
N GLU A 126 -2.86 6.60 18.00
CA GLU A 126 -2.07 6.54 16.78
C GLU A 126 -2.58 5.49 15.80
N SER A 127 -2.96 4.31 16.32
CA SER A 127 -3.45 3.21 15.48
C SER A 127 -4.85 3.48 14.92
N MET A 128 -5.70 4.15 15.70
CA MET A 128 -7.02 4.57 15.20
C MET A 128 -6.88 5.63 14.10
N THR A 129 -6.01 6.63 14.28
CA THR A 129 -5.79 7.69 13.30
C THR A 129 -5.25 7.12 11.99
N THR A 130 -4.28 6.21 12.07
CA THR A 130 -3.76 5.51 10.89
C THR A 130 -4.76 4.51 10.32
N GLY A 131 -5.65 3.96 11.14
CA GLY A 131 -6.78 3.14 10.71
C GLY A 131 -7.73 3.91 9.79
N VAL A 132 -8.08 5.16 10.14
CA VAL A 132 -8.87 6.06 9.28
C VAL A 132 -8.13 6.34 7.97
N PHE A 133 -6.83 6.62 8.02
CA PHE A 133 -6.02 6.83 6.83
C PHE A 133 -6.03 5.59 5.92
N ASN A 134 -5.75 4.42 6.46
CA ASN A 134 -5.75 3.16 5.72
C ASN A 134 -7.14 2.84 5.14
N MET A 135 -8.22 3.07 5.90
CA MET A 135 -9.59 2.90 5.41
C MET A 135 -9.83 3.73 4.14
N VAL A 136 -9.40 5.00 4.14
CA VAL A 136 -9.55 5.88 2.98
C VAL A 136 -8.74 5.36 1.79
N LEU A 137 -7.52 4.84 2.01
CA LEU A 137 -6.71 4.22 0.95
C LEU A 137 -7.42 3.01 0.35
N TYR A 138 -7.90 2.11 1.17
CA TYR A 138 -8.59 0.90 0.70
C TYR A 138 -9.92 1.21 0.01
N LEU A 139 -10.70 2.19 0.52
CA LEU A 139 -11.93 2.63 -0.15
C LEU A 139 -11.62 3.23 -1.52
N GLY A 140 -10.60 4.07 -1.63
CA GLY A 140 -10.17 4.60 -2.93
C GLY A 140 -9.79 3.48 -3.90
N LEU A 141 -8.98 2.53 -3.45
CA LEU A 141 -8.54 1.38 -4.26
C LEU A 141 -9.72 0.49 -4.68
N ALA A 142 -10.67 0.22 -3.78
CA ALA A 142 -11.82 -0.66 -4.03
C ALA A 142 -12.88 -0.02 -4.94
N THR A 143 -13.10 1.30 -4.81
CA THR A 143 -14.08 2.01 -5.64
C THR A 143 -13.56 2.37 -7.03
N GLY A 144 -12.22 2.39 -7.19
CA GLY A 144 -11.57 2.73 -8.45
C GLY A 144 -12.04 1.90 -9.64
N PRO A 145 -12.00 0.57 -9.60
CA PRO A 145 -12.44 -0.28 -10.70
C PRO A 145 -13.92 -0.10 -11.06
N LEU A 146 -14.79 0.11 -10.07
CA LEU A 146 -16.22 0.33 -10.29
C LEU A 146 -16.47 1.65 -11.03
N ILE A 147 -15.88 2.75 -10.56
CA ILE A 147 -16.00 4.05 -11.19
C ILE A 147 -15.34 4.04 -12.58
N GLY A 148 -14.17 3.42 -12.69
CA GLY A 148 -13.44 3.31 -13.95
C GLY A 148 -14.21 2.51 -15.00
N GLY A 149 -14.81 1.39 -14.61
CA GLY A 149 -15.63 0.56 -15.49
C GLY A 149 -16.84 1.33 -16.06
N GLU A 150 -17.64 1.96 -15.18
CA GLU A 150 -18.81 2.75 -15.57
C GLU A 150 -18.44 3.92 -16.49
N VAL A 151 -17.33 4.62 -16.20
CA VAL A 151 -16.86 5.73 -17.04
C VAL A 151 -16.35 5.22 -18.39
N ALA A 152 -15.65 4.10 -18.42
CA ALA A 152 -15.14 3.51 -19.65
C ALA A 152 -16.30 3.07 -20.57
N GLU A 153 -17.33 2.48 -20.00
CA GLU A 153 -18.52 2.01 -20.75
C GLU A 153 -19.31 3.17 -21.35
N ARG A 154 -19.55 4.24 -20.56
CA ARG A 154 -20.38 5.37 -21.00
C ARG A 154 -19.66 6.40 -21.86
N PHE A 155 -18.40 6.66 -21.57
CA PHE A 155 -17.64 7.79 -22.15
C PHE A 155 -16.38 7.35 -22.90
N GLY A 156 -16.14 6.05 -22.96
CA GLY A 156 -14.98 5.48 -23.62
C GLY A 156 -13.72 5.39 -22.73
N PHE A 157 -12.79 4.56 -23.18
CA PHE A 157 -11.58 4.18 -22.44
C PHE A 157 -10.72 5.38 -21.95
N ASN A 158 -10.53 6.38 -22.82
CA ASN A 158 -9.71 7.55 -22.49
C ASN A 158 -10.33 8.45 -21.41
N ALA A 159 -11.66 8.45 -21.28
CA ALA A 159 -12.37 9.24 -20.27
C ALA A 159 -11.98 8.87 -18.85
N VAL A 160 -11.59 7.62 -18.62
CA VAL A 160 -11.10 7.10 -17.33
C VAL A 160 -9.88 7.89 -16.85
N PHE A 161 -8.93 8.15 -17.74
CA PHE A 161 -7.70 8.89 -17.43
C PHE A 161 -7.95 10.40 -17.30
N TYR A 162 -8.91 10.94 -18.05
CA TYR A 162 -9.33 12.33 -17.88
C TYR A 162 -10.05 12.54 -16.54
N LEU A 163 -10.84 11.57 -16.09
CA LEU A 163 -11.41 11.59 -14.75
C LEU A 163 -10.30 11.62 -13.67
N MET A 164 -9.28 10.76 -13.80
CA MET A 164 -8.13 10.75 -12.87
C MET A 164 -7.42 12.12 -12.85
N ALA A 165 -7.14 12.69 -14.03
CA ALA A 165 -6.51 14.00 -14.16
C ALA A 165 -7.35 15.10 -13.49
N THR A 166 -8.66 15.09 -13.70
CA THR A 166 -9.61 16.05 -13.12
C THR A 166 -9.64 15.94 -11.60
N LEU A 167 -9.76 14.73 -11.06
CA LEU A 167 -9.73 14.49 -9.60
C LEU A 167 -8.40 14.94 -8.99
N GLY A 168 -7.27 14.66 -9.64
CA GLY A 168 -5.96 15.14 -9.25
C GLY A 168 -5.87 16.66 -9.25
N ALA A 169 -6.35 17.32 -10.31
CA ALA A 169 -6.34 18.78 -10.43
C ALA A 169 -7.25 19.47 -9.41
N VAL A 170 -8.45 18.95 -9.17
CA VAL A 170 -9.36 19.47 -8.14
C VAL A 170 -8.74 19.33 -6.76
N THR A 171 -8.17 18.16 -6.45
CA THR A 171 -7.50 17.93 -5.17
C THR A 171 -6.28 18.83 -5.02
N LEU A 172 -5.49 19.02 -6.08
CA LEU A 172 -4.34 19.93 -6.13
C LEU A 172 -4.78 21.37 -5.81
N PHE A 173 -5.83 21.85 -6.45
CA PHE A 173 -6.39 23.17 -6.18
C PHE A 173 -6.78 23.34 -4.71
N LEU A 174 -7.52 22.39 -4.15
CA LEU A 174 -7.92 22.43 -2.75
C LEU A 174 -6.73 22.39 -1.79
N VAL A 175 -5.70 21.59 -2.09
CA VAL A 175 -4.48 21.50 -1.28
C VAL A 175 -3.68 22.81 -1.33
N ILE A 176 -3.52 23.43 -2.52
CA ILE A 176 -2.80 24.71 -2.65
C ILE A 176 -3.42 25.79 -1.77
N PHE A 177 -4.73 25.95 -1.83
CA PHE A 177 -5.40 27.06 -1.16
C PHE A 177 -5.76 26.78 0.30
N PHE A 178 -5.98 25.53 0.67
CA PHE A 178 -6.58 25.21 1.96
C PHE A 178 -5.73 24.35 2.89
N LEU A 179 -4.68 23.67 2.40
CA LEU A 179 -3.79 22.91 3.26
C LEU A 179 -2.79 23.87 3.93
N PRO A 180 -2.72 23.93 5.26
CA PRO A 180 -1.69 24.72 5.94
C PRO A 180 -0.32 24.09 5.77
N GLU A 181 0.72 24.92 5.69
CA GLU A 181 2.10 24.43 5.78
C GLU A 181 2.39 23.99 7.21
N ILE A 182 2.89 22.78 7.36
CA ILE A 182 3.38 22.27 8.63
C ILE A 182 4.80 21.80 8.41
N LYS A 183 5.73 22.49 9.03
CA LYS A 183 7.12 22.04 9.09
C LYS A 183 7.18 20.89 10.09
N GLY A 184 7.94 19.86 9.77
CA GLY A 184 8.27 18.84 10.75
C GLY A 184 9.02 19.46 11.92
N ASP A 185 8.88 18.86 13.10
CA ASP A 185 9.69 19.24 14.28
C ASP A 185 11.14 18.83 14.03
N GLY A 186 11.79 19.27 13.06
CA GLY A 186 13.11 18.92 12.54
C GLY A 186 13.80 17.76 13.26
N PRO A 187 14.43 16.85 12.61
CA PRO A 187 15.01 15.68 13.27
C PRO A 187 15.93 16.16 14.37
N ASP A 188 15.82 15.56 15.56
CA ASP A 188 16.78 15.79 16.63
C ASP A 188 18.18 15.63 16.02
N ARG A 189 18.98 16.71 15.98
CA ARG A 189 20.25 16.78 15.24
C ARG A 189 21.18 15.60 15.54
N LYS A 190 21.05 15.02 16.73
CA LYS A 190 21.86 13.87 17.18
C LYS A 190 21.48 12.55 16.50
N ILE A 191 20.19 12.36 16.15
CA ILE A 191 19.72 11.11 15.51
C ILE A 191 19.89 11.20 13.99
N PHE A 192 19.86 12.42 13.43
CA PHE A 192 20.02 12.64 12.00
C PHE A 192 21.45 12.47 11.49
N GLN A 193 22.47 12.60 12.38
CA GLN A 193 23.87 12.33 12.06
C GLN A 193 24.21 10.83 12.08
N ALA A 194 23.39 10.01 12.75
CA ALA A 194 23.54 8.57 12.64
C ALA A 194 22.95 8.14 11.29
N PRO A 195 23.70 7.44 10.40
CA PRO A 195 23.12 6.87 9.22
C PRO A 195 21.90 6.05 9.64
N LEU A 196 20.76 6.18 8.94
CA LEU A 196 19.52 5.42 9.20
C LEU A 196 19.81 3.95 9.49
N PHE A 197 20.83 3.37 8.85
CA PHE A 197 21.39 2.05 9.15
C PHE A 197 21.78 1.85 10.62
N ARG A 198 22.26 2.85 11.35
CA ARG A 198 22.62 2.70 12.78
C ARG A 198 21.40 2.61 13.68
N VAL A 199 20.33 3.30 13.35
CA VAL A 199 19.04 3.21 14.07
C VAL A 199 18.44 1.82 13.85
N PHE A 200 18.53 1.28 12.63
CA PHE A 200 18.17 -0.09 12.30
C PHE A 200 18.95 -1.13 13.09
N TYR A 201 20.23 -0.90 13.32
CA TYR A 201 21.08 -1.86 14.02
C TYR A 201 20.86 -1.88 15.53
N LYS A 202 20.55 -0.74 16.15
CA LYS A 202 20.44 -0.63 17.61
C LYS A 202 19.06 -1.04 18.14
N GLU A 203 17.98 -0.79 17.41
CA GLU A 203 16.61 -1.00 17.89
C GLU A 203 15.98 -2.26 17.28
N HIS A 204 16.04 -3.38 17.99
CA HIS A 204 15.43 -4.67 17.58
C HIS A 204 13.94 -4.54 17.21
N TYR A 205 13.24 -3.70 17.94
CA TYR A 205 11.85 -3.39 17.76
C TYR A 205 11.53 -2.80 16.36
N ILE A 206 12.37 -1.89 15.87
CA ILE A 206 12.25 -1.29 14.55
C ILE A 206 12.37 -2.37 13.46
N ARG A 207 13.32 -3.28 13.61
CA ARG A 207 13.50 -4.40 12.66
C ARG A 207 12.28 -5.29 12.59
N VAL A 208 11.69 -5.64 13.73
CA VAL A 208 10.47 -6.47 13.79
C VAL A 208 9.33 -5.79 13.03
N VAL A 209 9.09 -4.49 13.28
CA VAL A 209 8.02 -3.75 12.60
C VAL A 209 8.21 -3.71 11.08
N LEU A 210 9.44 -3.47 10.60
CA LEU A 210 9.71 -3.41 9.15
C LEU A 210 9.61 -4.78 8.49
N ILE A 211 10.09 -5.84 9.14
CA ILE A 211 9.96 -7.21 8.63
C ILE A 211 8.49 -7.62 8.56
N MET A 212 7.72 -7.35 9.62
CA MET A 212 6.27 -7.64 9.61
C MET A 212 5.53 -6.84 8.54
N SER A 213 5.90 -5.57 8.34
CA SER A 213 5.31 -4.73 7.28
C SER A 213 5.67 -5.24 5.88
N PHE A 214 6.91 -5.69 5.67
CA PHE A 214 7.32 -6.32 4.41
C PHE A 214 6.53 -7.60 4.13
N ILE A 215 6.44 -8.51 5.11
CA ILE A 215 5.70 -9.77 5.00
C ILE A 215 4.23 -9.50 4.69
N SER A 216 3.60 -8.60 5.42
CA SER A 216 2.18 -8.30 5.28
C SER A 216 1.83 -7.79 3.88
N VAL A 217 2.66 -6.90 3.32
CA VAL A 217 2.47 -6.41 1.95
C VAL A 217 2.78 -7.50 0.94
N ALA A 218 3.82 -8.31 1.14
CA ALA A 218 4.20 -9.37 0.23
C ALA A 218 3.08 -10.41 0.06
N ILE A 219 2.51 -10.91 1.17
CA ILE A 219 1.41 -11.90 1.11
C ILE A 219 0.14 -11.32 0.48
N PHE A 220 -0.20 -10.06 0.78
CA PHE A 220 -1.36 -9.40 0.18
C PHE A 220 -1.16 -9.12 -1.31
N ALA A 221 0.06 -8.71 -1.72
CA ALA A 221 0.41 -8.48 -3.12
C ALA A 221 0.35 -9.77 -3.94
N VAL A 222 0.85 -10.90 -3.41
CA VAL A 222 0.77 -12.20 -4.06
C VAL A 222 -0.68 -12.64 -4.22
N PHE A 223 -1.50 -12.52 -3.16
CA PHE A 223 -2.91 -12.81 -3.25
C PHE A 223 -3.58 -12.01 -4.36
N MET A 224 -3.41 -10.68 -4.38
CA MET A 224 -4.01 -9.81 -5.39
C MET A 224 -3.53 -10.10 -6.82
N SER A 225 -2.26 -10.46 -7.01
CA SER A 225 -1.68 -10.67 -8.33
C SER A 225 -1.98 -12.04 -8.91
N PHE A 226 -2.08 -13.08 -8.09
CA PHE A 226 -2.15 -14.48 -8.55
C PHE A 226 -3.49 -15.17 -8.27
N LEU A 227 -4.38 -14.57 -7.46
CA LEU A 227 -5.75 -15.06 -7.30
C LEU A 227 -6.48 -15.23 -8.65
N PRO A 228 -6.41 -14.28 -9.61
CA PRO A 228 -7.08 -14.49 -10.89
C PRO A 228 -6.59 -15.75 -11.63
N SER A 229 -5.30 -16.03 -11.58
CA SER A 229 -4.71 -17.16 -12.29
C SER A 229 -5.20 -18.51 -11.76
N ILE A 230 -5.37 -18.65 -10.44
CA ILE A 230 -5.90 -19.89 -9.86
C ILE A 230 -7.42 -19.97 -10.05
N ALA A 231 -8.13 -18.89 -9.89
CA ALA A 231 -9.59 -18.85 -10.04
C ALA A 231 -10.04 -19.19 -11.48
N ILE A 232 -9.31 -18.69 -12.50
CA ILE A 232 -9.56 -19.02 -13.91
C ILE A 232 -9.31 -20.52 -14.15
N LYS A 233 -8.25 -21.10 -13.55
CA LYS A 233 -7.99 -22.53 -13.64
C LYS A 233 -9.17 -23.37 -13.13
N ASP A 234 -9.86 -22.88 -12.08
CA ASP A 234 -11.01 -23.51 -11.46
C ASP A 234 -12.35 -23.05 -12.08
N SER A 235 -12.30 -22.48 -13.30
CA SER A 235 -13.45 -22.04 -14.12
C SER A 235 -14.33 -20.97 -13.44
N VAL A 236 -13.76 -20.15 -12.56
CA VAL A 236 -14.43 -19.00 -11.96
C VAL A 236 -14.39 -17.83 -12.95
N ASP A 237 -15.53 -17.22 -13.22
CA ASP A 237 -15.61 -16.10 -14.15
C ASP A 237 -15.00 -14.79 -13.59
N MET A 238 -14.73 -13.83 -14.48
CA MET A 238 -14.07 -12.59 -14.13
C MET A 238 -14.88 -11.71 -13.16
N ILE A 239 -16.21 -11.80 -13.18
CA ILE A 239 -17.09 -11.04 -12.26
C ILE A 239 -16.89 -11.57 -10.84
N HIS A 240 -16.91 -12.87 -10.68
CA HIS A 240 -16.70 -13.52 -9.38
C HIS A 240 -15.28 -13.30 -8.84
N ILE A 241 -14.26 -13.33 -9.71
CA ILE A 241 -12.88 -12.95 -9.35
C ILE A 241 -12.84 -11.52 -8.81
N GLY A 242 -13.49 -10.58 -9.51
CA GLY A 242 -13.63 -9.20 -9.07
C GLY A 242 -14.31 -9.08 -7.71
N MET A 243 -15.37 -9.86 -7.45
CA MET A 243 -16.06 -9.89 -6.17
C MET A 243 -15.16 -10.38 -5.03
N ILE A 244 -14.34 -11.43 -5.27
CA ILE A 244 -13.40 -11.95 -4.27
C ILE A 244 -12.36 -10.87 -3.90
N MET A 245 -11.75 -10.24 -4.90
CA MET A 245 -10.77 -9.19 -4.70
C MET A 245 -11.36 -7.97 -3.99
N SER A 246 -12.54 -7.53 -4.43
CA SER A 246 -13.26 -6.41 -3.80
C SER A 246 -13.62 -6.71 -2.35
N THR A 247 -14.06 -7.93 -2.04
CA THR A 247 -14.36 -8.37 -0.67
C THR A 247 -13.13 -8.25 0.21
N ALA A 248 -11.97 -8.73 -0.24
CA ALA A 248 -10.72 -8.62 0.52
C ALA A 248 -10.34 -7.15 0.79
N ILE A 249 -10.45 -6.28 -0.23
CA ILE A 249 -10.11 -4.86 -0.10
C ILE A 249 -11.12 -4.12 0.80
N LEU A 250 -12.42 -4.38 0.65
CA LEU A 250 -13.47 -3.73 1.45
C LEU A 250 -13.40 -4.14 2.91
N VAL A 251 -13.24 -5.44 3.20
CA VAL A 251 -13.08 -5.95 4.57
C VAL A 251 -11.83 -5.35 5.21
N ALA A 252 -10.70 -5.34 4.46
CA ALA A 252 -9.48 -4.70 4.91
C ALA A 252 -9.69 -3.22 5.27
N GLY A 253 -10.43 -2.48 4.45
CA GLY A 253 -10.68 -1.06 4.64
C GLY A 253 -11.66 -0.75 5.78
N LEU A 254 -12.84 -1.37 5.76
CA LEU A 254 -13.92 -1.06 6.69
C LEU A 254 -13.58 -1.41 8.14
N LEU A 255 -12.81 -2.47 8.35
CA LEU A 255 -12.42 -2.94 9.69
C LEU A 255 -11.16 -2.27 10.23
N GLN A 256 -10.51 -1.32 9.51
CA GLN A 256 -9.33 -0.59 9.99
C GLN A 256 -9.60 0.19 11.27
N ILE A 257 -10.75 0.85 11.36
CA ILE A 257 -11.08 1.69 12.53
C ILE A 257 -11.31 0.85 13.79
N PRO A 258 -12.18 -0.19 13.81
CA PRO A 258 -12.35 -1.00 15.00
C PRO A 258 -11.05 -1.68 15.45
N PHE A 259 -10.27 -2.26 14.55
CA PHE A 259 -8.99 -2.85 14.92
C PHE A 259 -7.91 -1.82 15.29
N GLY A 260 -8.00 -0.59 14.79
CA GLY A 260 -7.18 0.54 15.23
C GLY A 260 -7.45 0.91 16.69
N ARG A 261 -8.72 0.98 17.08
CA ARG A 261 -9.12 1.20 18.49
C ARG A 261 -8.63 0.10 19.42
N ILE A 262 -8.76 -1.17 18.99
CA ILE A 262 -8.22 -2.31 19.73
C ILE A 262 -6.69 -2.20 19.86
N ALA A 263 -5.98 -1.84 18.78
CA ALA A 263 -4.55 -1.65 18.83
C ALA A 263 -4.14 -0.55 19.82
N ASP A 264 -4.88 0.55 19.89
CA ASP A 264 -4.57 1.66 20.79
C ASP A 264 -4.75 1.30 22.27
N SER A 265 -5.63 0.36 22.60
CA SER A 265 -5.73 -0.17 23.97
C SER A 265 -4.55 -1.06 24.37
N HIS A 266 -3.73 -1.48 23.42
CA HIS A 266 -2.62 -2.39 23.63
C HIS A 266 -1.30 -1.65 23.87
N THR A 267 -0.42 -2.28 24.66
CA THR A 267 1.02 -1.93 24.73
C THR A 267 1.69 -2.13 23.37
N GLN A 268 2.92 -1.66 23.22
CA GLN A 268 3.69 -1.88 21.98
C GLN A 268 3.85 -3.38 21.64
N LEU A 269 4.07 -4.22 22.65
CA LEU A 269 4.12 -5.66 22.49
C LEU A 269 2.75 -6.21 22.07
N GLY A 270 1.66 -5.71 22.66
CA GLY A 270 0.29 -6.10 22.28
C GLY A 270 -0.03 -5.76 20.83
N LYS A 271 0.42 -4.60 20.32
CA LYS A 271 0.29 -4.23 18.89
C LYS A 271 1.04 -5.20 17.97
N ILE A 272 2.26 -5.64 18.36
CA ILE A 272 3.01 -6.63 17.60
C ILE A 272 2.28 -7.99 17.62
N LEU A 273 1.75 -8.41 18.76
CA LEU A 273 0.96 -9.64 18.86
C LEU A 273 -0.30 -9.57 18.00
N GLN A 274 -1.04 -8.47 18.05
CA GLN A 274 -2.18 -8.22 17.16
C GLN A 274 -1.77 -8.33 15.69
N SER A 275 -0.65 -7.72 15.30
CA SER A 275 -0.13 -7.80 13.94
C SER A 275 0.25 -9.24 13.55
N SER A 276 0.85 -10.00 14.48
CA SER A 276 1.17 -11.41 14.27
C SER A 276 -0.08 -12.26 14.02
N VAL A 277 -1.17 -12.01 14.77
CA VAL A 277 -2.46 -12.68 14.54
C VAL A 277 -3.02 -12.36 13.15
N GLY A 278 -3.02 -11.09 12.75
CA GLY A 278 -3.50 -10.70 11.43
C GLY A 278 -2.68 -11.33 10.29
N ILE A 279 -1.34 -11.33 10.40
CA ILE A 279 -0.47 -11.99 9.42
C ILE A 279 -0.70 -13.50 9.40
N ALA A 280 -0.89 -14.14 10.57
CA ALA A 280 -1.17 -15.57 10.64
C ALA A 280 -2.51 -15.94 9.97
N ILE A 281 -3.55 -15.11 10.13
CA ILE A 281 -4.84 -15.31 9.44
C ILE A 281 -4.65 -15.23 7.92
N SER A 282 -3.94 -14.20 7.43
CA SER A 282 -3.66 -14.05 5.99
C SER A 282 -2.77 -15.20 5.46
N MET A 283 -1.80 -15.66 6.24
CA MET A 283 -0.94 -16.80 5.92
C MET A 283 -1.77 -18.08 5.76
N LEU A 284 -2.66 -18.36 6.71
CA LEU A 284 -3.54 -19.53 6.64
C LEU A 284 -4.49 -19.45 5.43
N ALA A 285 -5.01 -18.27 5.15
CA ALA A 285 -5.82 -18.03 3.96
C ALA A 285 -5.06 -18.36 2.66
N LEU A 286 -3.77 -17.98 2.55
CA LEU A 286 -2.93 -18.37 1.40
C LEU A 286 -2.73 -19.90 1.33
N PHE A 287 -2.49 -20.58 2.45
CA PHE A 287 -2.34 -22.04 2.45
C PHE A 287 -3.61 -22.78 2.04
N VAL A 288 -4.76 -22.25 2.40
CA VAL A 288 -6.06 -22.86 2.09
C VAL A 288 -6.48 -22.60 0.64
N LEU A 289 -6.02 -21.50 0.05
CA LEU A 289 -6.45 -21.04 -1.28
C LEU A 289 -6.35 -22.12 -2.37
N PRO A 290 -5.26 -22.92 -2.50
CA PRO A 290 -5.16 -23.97 -3.51
C PRO A 290 -6.15 -25.13 -3.34
N PHE A 291 -6.82 -25.24 -2.21
CA PHE A 291 -7.82 -26.28 -1.92
C PHE A 291 -9.25 -25.80 -2.12
N CYS A 292 -9.45 -24.55 -2.55
CA CYS A 292 -10.78 -23.98 -2.73
C CYS A 292 -11.38 -24.41 -4.08
N PRO A 293 -12.45 -25.23 -4.10
CA PRO A 293 -12.95 -25.79 -5.34
C PRO A 293 -13.91 -24.86 -6.09
N ASP A 294 -14.41 -23.79 -5.45
CA ASP A 294 -15.47 -22.96 -6.00
C ASP A 294 -15.37 -21.49 -5.56
N PHE A 295 -16.22 -20.65 -6.16
CA PHE A 295 -16.33 -19.24 -5.85
C PHE A 295 -16.57 -18.95 -4.36
N LYS A 296 -17.43 -19.73 -3.69
CA LYS A 296 -17.80 -19.46 -2.29
C LYS A 296 -16.61 -19.69 -1.35
N ALA A 297 -15.84 -20.75 -1.59
CA ALA A 297 -14.61 -21.02 -0.85
C ALA A 297 -13.56 -19.93 -1.08
N LEU A 298 -13.36 -19.51 -2.34
CA LEU A 298 -12.45 -18.40 -2.68
C LEU A 298 -12.90 -17.07 -2.09
N LEU A 299 -14.21 -16.80 -2.05
CA LEU A 299 -14.78 -15.61 -1.43
C LEU A 299 -14.47 -15.56 0.08
N LEU A 300 -14.58 -16.72 0.75
CA LEU A 300 -14.24 -16.86 2.17
C LEU A 300 -12.75 -16.63 2.41
N VAL A 301 -11.89 -17.13 1.54
CA VAL A 301 -10.44 -16.84 1.57
C VAL A 301 -10.19 -15.34 1.41
N GLY A 302 -10.86 -14.68 0.44
CA GLY A 302 -10.80 -13.23 0.25
C GLY A 302 -11.21 -12.46 1.51
N PHE A 303 -12.29 -12.89 2.17
CA PHE A 303 -12.73 -12.32 3.44
C PHE A 303 -11.64 -12.43 4.51
N PHE A 304 -11.03 -13.61 4.72
CA PHE A 304 -9.97 -13.79 5.72
C PHE A 304 -8.69 -13.06 5.36
N MET A 305 -8.35 -12.92 4.09
CA MET A 305 -7.24 -12.06 3.64
C MET A 305 -7.48 -10.61 4.04
N GLY A 306 -8.68 -10.09 3.78
CA GLY A 306 -9.08 -8.75 4.18
C GLY A 306 -9.12 -8.56 5.70
N LEU A 307 -9.64 -9.54 6.43
CA LEU A 307 -9.69 -9.54 7.90
C LEU A 307 -8.28 -9.49 8.50
N GLY A 308 -7.36 -10.31 8.00
CA GLY A 308 -5.97 -10.28 8.43
C GLY A 308 -5.35 -8.90 8.19
N ALA A 309 -5.58 -8.30 7.00
CA ALA A 309 -5.09 -6.97 6.66
C ALA A 309 -5.68 -5.88 7.58
N ALA A 310 -6.95 -5.97 7.94
CA ALA A 310 -7.59 -5.07 8.88
C ALA A 310 -7.00 -5.15 10.29
N ILE A 311 -6.57 -6.34 10.72
CA ILE A 311 -6.00 -6.57 12.04
C ILE A 311 -4.56 -6.04 12.12
N TYR A 312 -3.67 -6.39 11.17
CA TYR A 312 -2.27 -5.97 11.22
C TYR A 312 -2.05 -4.53 10.79
N GLY A 313 -2.83 -4.02 9.83
CA GLY A 313 -2.60 -2.73 9.19
C GLY A 313 -2.52 -1.56 10.18
N PRO A 314 -3.56 -1.27 10.96
CA PRO A 314 -3.56 -0.15 11.90
C PRO A 314 -2.56 -0.33 13.04
N ALA A 315 -2.32 -1.57 13.48
CA ALA A 315 -1.37 -1.85 14.54
C ALA A 315 0.08 -1.53 14.10
N LEU A 316 0.53 -2.01 12.94
CA LEU A 316 1.86 -1.71 12.38
C LEU A 316 2.03 -0.23 12.05
N SER A 317 1.00 0.37 11.46
CA SER A 317 1.00 1.80 11.14
C SER A 317 1.06 2.67 12.40
N GLY A 318 0.28 2.33 13.43
CA GLY A 318 0.28 3.06 14.70
C GLY A 318 1.63 2.96 15.45
N ILE A 319 2.27 1.79 15.42
CA ILE A 319 3.64 1.66 15.91
C ILE A 319 4.60 2.55 15.11
N SER A 320 4.47 2.56 13.79
CA SER A 320 5.32 3.36 12.91
C SER A 320 5.13 4.86 13.16
N VAL A 321 3.90 5.33 13.41
CA VAL A 321 3.66 6.72 13.81
C VAL A 321 4.40 7.06 15.11
N LYS A 322 4.32 6.19 16.12
CA LYS A 322 5.01 6.40 17.41
C LYS A 322 6.53 6.41 17.30
N ILE A 323 7.09 5.62 16.39
CA ILE A 323 8.52 5.68 16.06
C ILE A 323 8.84 7.00 15.35
N GLY A 324 8.03 7.39 14.36
CA GLY A 324 8.21 8.62 13.59
C GLY A 324 8.16 9.89 14.44
N GLN A 325 7.29 9.92 15.47
CA GLN A 325 7.24 11.02 16.44
C GLN A 325 8.56 11.21 17.21
N LYS A 326 9.33 10.13 17.44
CA LYS A 326 10.61 10.19 18.15
C LYS A 326 11.80 10.55 17.27
N ILE A 327 11.82 10.10 16.01
CA ILE A 327 13.02 10.17 15.15
C ILE A 327 12.86 11.05 13.92
N GLY A 328 11.70 11.70 13.75
CA GLY A 328 11.35 12.50 12.57
C GLY A 328 10.32 11.80 11.70
N MET A 329 9.10 12.34 11.68
CA MET A 329 7.93 11.70 11.09
C MET A 329 8.10 11.43 9.59
N GLY A 330 8.55 12.44 8.82
CA GLY A 330 8.71 12.30 7.37
C GLY A 330 9.82 11.32 7.02
N SER A 331 10.97 11.41 7.69
CA SER A 331 12.11 10.51 7.47
C SER A 331 11.74 9.06 7.76
N TRP A 332 11.04 8.80 8.86
CA TRP A 332 10.62 7.46 9.22
C TRP A 332 9.54 6.91 8.30
N MET A 333 8.51 7.70 8.00
CA MET A 333 7.46 7.30 7.06
C MET A 333 8.03 7.00 5.68
N GLY A 334 9.04 7.76 5.24
CA GLY A 334 9.78 7.49 4.02
C GLY A 334 10.36 6.07 4.01
N VAL A 335 11.05 5.66 5.06
CA VAL A 335 11.62 4.30 5.20
C VAL A 335 10.52 3.24 5.26
N PHE A 336 9.50 3.46 6.08
CA PHE A 336 8.38 2.54 6.24
C PHE A 336 7.69 2.23 4.90
N TRP A 337 7.34 3.26 4.14
CA TRP A 337 6.71 3.10 2.83
C TRP A 337 7.66 2.53 1.76
N SER A 338 8.96 2.76 1.88
CA SER A 338 9.94 2.12 0.98
C SER A 338 10.01 0.62 1.20
N VAL A 339 10.02 0.17 2.45
CA VAL A 339 10.00 -1.26 2.77
C VAL A 339 8.72 -1.92 2.23
N MET A 340 7.57 -1.25 2.36
CA MET A 340 6.32 -1.72 1.76
C MET A 340 6.40 -1.77 0.23
N SER A 341 7.04 -0.78 -0.40
CA SER A 341 7.22 -0.77 -1.86
C SER A 341 8.13 -1.89 -2.35
N ILE A 342 9.19 -2.22 -1.59
CA ILE A 342 10.06 -3.37 -1.90
C ILE A 342 9.23 -4.67 -1.84
N GLY A 343 8.37 -4.84 -0.83
CA GLY A 343 7.47 -5.98 -0.73
C GLY A 343 6.52 -6.10 -1.92
N LEU A 344 5.95 -4.97 -2.35
CA LEU A 344 5.03 -4.90 -3.48
C LEU A 344 5.68 -5.25 -4.83
N VAL A 345 6.99 -5.03 -4.98
CA VAL A 345 7.76 -5.36 -6.18
C VAL A 345 8.32 -6.77 -6.11
N PHE A 346 8.97 -7.10 -5.00
CA PHE A 346 9.65 -8.38 -4.80
C PHE A 346 8.68 -9.56 -4.87
N ALA A 347 7.52 -9.45 -4.20
CA ALA A 347 6.62 -10.57 -4.06
C ALA A 347 6.01 -11.03 -5.39
N PRO A 348 5.40 -10.18 -6.25
CA PRO A 348 4.89 -10.61 -7.54
C PRO A 348 5.98 -11.11 -8.50
N LEU A 349 7.19 -10.50 -8.49
CA LEU A 349 8.28 -10.94 -9.34
C LEU A 349 8.75 -12.35 -8.97
N THR A 350 9.01 -12.60 -7.69
CA THR A 350 9.42 -13.94 -7.21
C THR A 350 8.31 -14.96 -7.36
N ALA A 351 7.06 -14.57 -7.13
CA ALA A 351 5.90 -15.43 -7.33
C ALA A 351 5.73 -15.85 -8.78
N GLY A 352 5.99 -14.96 -9.75
CA GLY A 352 5.97 -15.28 -11.18
C GLY A 352 7.00 -16.36 -11.53
N VAL A 353 8.25 -16.21 -11.06
CA VAL A 353 9.31 -17.22 -11.26
C VAL A 353 8.93 -18.56 -10.61
N ILE A 354 8.32 -18.55 -9.43
CA ILE A 354 7.85 -19.79 -8.77
C ILE A 354 6.72 -20.41 -9.58
N MET A 355 5.79 -19.62 -10.08
CA MET A 355 4.68 -20.10 -10.90
C MET A 355 5.18 -20.81 -12.19
N ASP A 356 6.12 -20.19 -12.87
CA ASP A 356 6.66 -20.71 -14.15
C ASP A 356 7.41 -22.04 -13.98
N ASN A 357 8.12 -22.21 -12.85
CA ASN A 357 8.93 -23.41 -12.61
C ASN A 357 8.19 -24.52 -11.82
N PHE A 358 7.26 -24.16 -10.93
CA PHE A 358 6.66 -25.10 -9.97
C PHE A 358 5.12 -25.08 -9.98
N GLY A 359 4.51 -24.26 -10.83
CA GLY A 359 3.07 -24.11 -10.95
C GLY A 359 2.44 -23.18 -9.93
N ILE A 360 1.18 -22.78 -10.19
CA ILE A 360 0.46 -21.75 -9.44
C ILE A 360 0.26 -22.07 -7.95
N ASN A 361 0.00 -23.33 -7.61
CA ASN A 361 -0.24 -23.71 -6.21
C ASN A 361 1.01 -23.50 -5.34
N SER A 362 2.20 -23.73 -5.91
CA SER A 362 3.49 -23.55 -5.24
C SER A 362 3.75 -22.10 -4.84
N VAL A 363 3.16 -21.13 -5.55
CA VAL A 363 3.23 -19.71 -5.21
C VAL A 363 2.63 -19.47 -3.81
N PHE A 364 1.43 -19.96 -3.58
CA PHE A 364 0.72 -19.73 -2.32
C PHE A 364 1.37 -20.46 -1.14
N TYR A 365 1.84 -21.68 -1.35
CA TYR A 365 2.59 -22.43 -0.34
C TYR A 365 3.91 -21.75 0.01
N SER A 366 4.68 -21.29 -0.98
CA SER A 366 5.96 -20.63 -0.77
C SER A 366 5.81 -19.35 0.03
N PHE A 367 4.81 -18.50 -0.30
CA PHE A 367 4.57 -17.27 0.43
C PHE A 367 3.91 -17.51 1.80
N GLY A 368 3.14 -18.57 1.96
CA GLY A 368 2.67 -19.03 3.27
C GLY A 368 3.84 -19.44 4.18
N ILE A 369 4.78 -20.26 3.66
CA ILE A 369 6.00 -20.65 4.38
C ILE A 369 6.87 -19.43 4.68
N PHE A 370 7.04 -18.53 3.74
CA PHE A 370 7.77 -17.28 3.95
C PHE A 370 7.19 -16.46 5.10
N ALA A 371 5.85 -16.30 5.15
CA ALA A 371 5.18 -15.59 6.23
C ALA A 371 5.35 -16.31 7.58
N PHE A 372 5.25 -17.65 7.59
CA PHE A 372 5.46 -18.46 8.79
C PHE A 372 6.88 -18.30 9.35
N LEU A 373 7.91 -18.42 8.51
CA LEU A 373 9.29 -18.23 8.90
C LEU A 373 9.55 -16.81 9.42
N GLY A 374 8.94 -15.81 8.78
CA GLY A 374 8.99 -14.43 9.23
C GLY A 374 8.37 -14.21 10.60
N LEU A 375 7.22 -14.82 10.87
CA LEU A 375 6.59 -14.78 12.20
C LEU A 375 7.44 -15.47 13.27
N LEU A 376 8.02 -16.63 12.97
CA LEU A 376 8.95 -17.32 13.88
C LEU A 376 10.16 -16.46 14.19
N PHE A 377 10.75 -15.84 13.17
CA PHE A 377 11.87 -14.93 13.35
C PHE A 377 11.52 -13.73 14.26
N CYS A 378 10.37 -13.11 14.03
CA CYS A 378 9.88 -12.02 14.88
C CYS A 378 9.64 -12.49 16.32
N ALA A 379 9.03 -13.65 16.51
CA ALA A 379 8.79 -14.23 17.84
C ALA A 379 10.10 -14.52 18.60
N TYR A 380 11.10 -15.08 17.91
CA TYR A 380 12.44 -15.31 18.46
C TYR A 380 13.09 -14.01 18.93
N TYR A 381 13.05 -12.95 18.11
CA TYR A 381 13.63 -11.65 18.45
C TYR A 381 12.94 -10.97 19.63
N ILE A 382 11.62 -11.13 19.77
CA ILE A 382 10.83 -10.60 20.88
C ILE A 382 11.20 -11.33 22.18
N ARG A 383 11.32 -12.67 22.11
CA ARG A 383 11.64 -13.51 23.29
C ARG A 383 13.05 -13.24 23.85
N LYS A 384 14.04 -13.05 22.98
CA LYS A 384 15.45 -12.81 23.36
C LYS A 384 15.66 -11.55 24.20
N ARG A 385 14.71 -10.63 24.26
CA ARG A 385 14.77 -9.39 25.06
C ARG A 385 14.03 -9.44 26.39
N ARG A 386 13.38 -10.54 26.72
CA ARG A 386 12.79 -10.73 28.05
C ARG A 386 13.81 -11.25 29.08
N TYR A 387 15.02 -11.48 28.65
CA TYR A 387 16.20 -11.83 29.45
C TYR A 387 17.35 -10.85 29.13
#